data_e246c71c3523a30ca738a21fdccadf01
#
_entry.id   e246c71c3523a30ca738a21fdccadf01
#
_cell.length_a   1.000
_cell.length_b   1.000
_cell.length_c   1.000
_cell.angle_alpha   90.00
_cell.angle_beta   90.00
_cell.angle_gamma   90.00
#
_symmetry.space_group_name_H-M   'P 1'
#
loop_
_entity.id
_entity.type
_entity.pdbx_description
1 polymer ?
#
loop_
_entity_poly.entity_id
_entity_poly.type
_entity_poly.pdbx_seq_one_letter_code
_entity_poly.pdbx_strand_id
1 'polypeptide(L)'
;FTREGRKMRADISVHPGPRGMVVQGRSEDEDPYAAFDGALVRIAKQLRRYKRRLANHHHHKSPSEEALSGLQYVIQPDHADDESAEDSEPVIVAEMPEEIATLSVSEAVMRMDLADLPVTMFRDRASGRLNVVYHRSDGNIGWIDPSDQGTEKTED
;
A
#
# COMPACT_ATOMS: atom_id res chain seq x y z
N PHE A 1 1.36 -2.14 -21.19
CA PHE A 1 0.24 -1.60 -21.98
C PHE A 1 -0.87 -2.62 -22.10
N THR A 2 -2.10 -2.20 -21.86
CA THR A 2 -3.30 -3.01 -22.04
C THR A 2 -4.28 -2.26 -22.95
N ARG A 3 -4.91 -2.97 -23.88
CA ARG A 3 -5.92 -2.38 -24.77
C ARG A 3 -7.30 -2.51 -24.12
N GLU A 4 -7.99 -1.40 -23.92
CA GLU A 4 -9.35 -1.35 -23.40
C GLU A 4 -10.28 -0.68 -24.43
N GLY A 5 -10.89 -1.49 -25.28
CA GLY A 5 -11.71 -1.02 -26.40
C GLY A 5 -10.90 -0.21 -27.42
N ARG A 6 -11.19 1.09 -27.55
CA ARG A 6 -10.46 2.03 -28.44
C ARG A 6 -9.25 2.68 -27.75
N LYS A 7 -9.13 2.58 -26.43
CA LYS A 7 -8.05 3.19 -25.65
C LYS A 7 -6.94 2.20 -25.34
N MET A 8 -5.74 2.74 -25.22
CA MET A 8 -4.55 2.07 -24.70
C MET A 8 -4.30 2.57 -23.28
N ARG A 9 -4.14 1.65 -22.34
CA ARG A 9 -3.75 1.94 -20.96
C ARG A 9 -2.27 1.66 -20.77
N ALA A 10 -1.54 2.65 -20.27
CA ALA A 10 -0.16 2.53 -19.83
C ALA A 10 -0.10 2.47 -18.31
N ASP A 11 0.41 1.37 -17.76
CA ASP A 11 0.73 1.20 -16.35
C ASP A 11 2.25 1.17 -16.22
N ILE A 12 2.82 2.07 -15.41
CA ILE A 12 4.26 2.20 -15.20
C ILE A 12 4.54 2.10 -13.71
N SER A 13 5.45 1.20 -13.33
CA SER A 13 5.94 1.06 -11.97
C SER A 13 7.42 1.42 -11.91
N VAL A 14 7.79 2.27 -10.97
CA VAL A 14 9.18 2.69 -10.77
C VAL A 14 9.58 2.43 -9.31
N HIS A 15 10.79 1.90 -9.11
CA HIS A 15 11.37 1.64 -7.79
C HIS A 15 12.49 2.67 -7.51
N PRO A 16 12.16 3.88 -7.03
CA PRO A 16 13.10 5.01 -7.00
C PRO A 16 14.06 5.00 -5.82
N GLY A 17 14.03 4.03 -4.94
CA GLY A 17 14.82 4.15 -3.73
C GLY A 17 14.82 2.95 -2.80
N PRO A 18 14.88 3.15 -1.50
CA PRO A 18 15.04 2.08 -0.54
C PRO A 18 13.97 1.01 -0.66
N ARG A 19 14.31 -0.19 -0.20
CA ARG A 19 13.50 -1.41 -0.32
C ARG A 19 12.02 -1.16 -0.03
N GLY A 20 11.15 -1.75 -0.86
CA GLY A 20 9.70 -1.70 -0.70
C GLY A 20 9.02 -0.41 -1.16
N MET A 21 9.75 0.54 -1.75
CA MET A 21 9.14 1.75 -2.31
C MET A 21 8.84 1.57 -3.79
N VAL A 22 7.56 1.63 -4.12
CA VAL A 22 7.06 1.58 -5.50
C VAL A 22 6.28 2.85 -5.80
N VAL A 23 6.49 3.43 -6.98
CA VAL A 23 5.70 4.55 -7.49
C VAL A 23 5.00 4.08 -8.75
N GLN A 24 3.67 4.16 -8.78
CA GLN A 24 2.88 3.75 -9.92
C GLN A 24 2.24 4.97 -10.61
N GLY A 25 2.22 4.92 -11.93
CA GLY A 25 1.50 5.88 -12.77
C GLY A 25 0.70 5.14 -13.82
N ARG A 26 -0.58 5.50 -13.92
CA ARG A 26 -1.50 4.95 -14.91
C ARG A 26 -2.09 6.07 -15.75
N SER A 27 -2.18 5.86 -17.05
CA SER A 27 -2.89 6.77 -17.95
C SER A 27 -3.50 6.01 -19.13
N GLU A 28 -4.56 6.57 -19.68
CA GLU A 28 -5.28 6.00 -20.83
C GLU A 28 -5.39 7.07 -21.92
N ASP A 29 -5.13 6.66 -23.18
CA ASP A 29 -5.32 7.48 -24.37
C ASP A 29 -5.60 6.59 -25.58
N GLU A 30 -6.10 7.14 -26.69
CA GLU A 30 -6.23 6.43 -27.95
C GLU A 30 -4.84 6.20 -28.60
N ASP A 31 -3.89 7.12 -28.35
CA ASP A 31 -2.49 6.98 -28.75
C ASP A 31 -1.68 6.38 -27.58
N PRO A 32 -0.98 5.22 -27.81
CA PRO A 32 -0.14 4.58 -26.81
C PRO A 32 0.99 5.49 -26.28
N TYR A 33 1.54 6.37 -27.10
CA TYR A 33 2.57 7.32 -26.66
C TYR A 33 2.00 8.40 -25.74
N ALA A 34 0.81 8.91 -26.06
CA ALA A 34 0.11 9.87 -25.19
C ALA A 34 -0.28 9.22 -23.85
N ALA A 35 -0.73 7.96 -23.84
CA ALA A 35 -0.98 7.20 -22.62
C ALA A 35 0.29 7.04 -21.77
N PHE A 36 1.43 6.73 -22.39
CA PHE A 36 2.72 6.61 -21.73
C PHE A 36 3.18 7.94 -21.11
N ASP A 37 3.15 9.03 -21.88
CA ASP A 37 3.52 10.36 -21.42
C ASP A 37 2.64 10.83 -20.25
N GLY A 38 1.34 10.56 -20.33
CA GLY A 38 0.40 10.84 -19.25
C GLY A 38 0.75 10.10 -17.95
N ALA A 39 1.14 8.82 -18.03
CA ALA A 39 1.59 8.04 -16.89
C ALA A 39 2.91 8.57 -16.31
N LEU A 40 3.88 8.95 -17.16
CA LEU A 40 5.14 9.57 -16.73
C LEU A 40 4.94 10.91 -16.01
N VAL A 41 4.05 11.75 -16.51
CA VAL A 41 3.71 13.03 -15.87
C VAL A 41 3.17 12.82 -14.45
N ARG A 42 2.33 11.80 -14.26
CA ARG A 42 1.81 11.42 -12.93
C ARG A 42 2.92 10.97 -12.00
N ILE A 43 3.79 10.06 -12.43
CA ILE A 43 4.96 9.60 -11.66
C ILE A 43 5.86 10.78 -11.29
N ALA A 44 6.19 11.65 -12.23
CA ALA A 44 7.03 12.82 -11.99
C ALA A 44 6.42 13.79 -10.96
N LYS A 45 5.09 13.96 -10.98
CA LYS A 45 4.35 14.77 -9.99
C LYS A 45 4.41 14.14 -8.59
N GLN A 46 4.22 12.83 -8.49
CA GLN A 46 4.28 12.09 -7.24
C GLN A 46 5.69 12.13 -6.64
N LEU A 47 6.74 11.87 -7.45
CA LEU A 47 8.13 11.93 -7.00
C LEU A 47 8.54 13.33 -6.52
N ARG A 48 8.08 14.41 -7.20
CA ARG A 48 8.31 15.78 -6.73
C ARG A 48 7.64 16.06 -5.40
N ARG A 49 6.41 15.57 -5.20
CA ARG A 49 5.70 15.69 -3.92
C ARG A 49 6.42 14.92 -2.81
N TYR A 50 6.88 13.71 -3.12
CA TYR A 50 7.68 12.88 -2.22
C TYR A 50 8.98 13.58 -1.79
N LYS A 51 9.79 14.06 -2.76
CA LYS A 51 11.03 14.78 -2.48
C LYS A 51 10.80 16.00 -1.59
N ARG A 52 9.73 16.76 -1.82
CA ARG A 52 9.38 17.91 -0.98
C ARG A 52 9.06 17.52 0.46
N ARG A 53 8.30 16.43 0.65
CA ARG A 53 7.98 15.92 1.99
C ARG A 53 9.23 15.40 2.70
N LEU A 54 10.09 14.66 2.03
CA LEU A 54 11.39 14.23 2.58
C LEU A 54 12.24 15.42 3.02
N ALA A 55 12.35 16.47 2.21
CA ALA A 55 13.12 17.67 2.55
C ALA A 55 12.57 18.36 3.82
N ASN A 56 11.25 18.30 4.05
CA ASN A 56 10.63 18.85 5.26
C ASN A 56 10.77 17.93 6.49
N HIS A 57 11.08 16.64 6.29
CA HIS A 57 11.24 15.64 7.36
C HIS A 57 12.69 15.34 7.74
N HIS A 58 13.67 16.10 7.23
CA HIS A 58 15.11 15.88 7.49
C HIS A 58 15.55 15.95 8.96
N HIS A 59 14.65 16.14 9.91
CA HIS A 59 14.96 16.06 11.34
C HIS A 59 14.70 14.68 11.97
N HIS A 60 14.20 13.71 11.24
CA HIS A 60 14.01 12.36 11.77
C HIS A 60 14.93 11.40 11.00
N LYS A 61 15.76 10.68 11.76
CA LYS A 61 16.66 9.62 11.29
C LYS A 61 16.05 8.82 10.15
N SER A 62 16.89 8.46 9.18
CA SER A 62 16.59 7.47 8.13
C SER A 62 15.73 6.32 8.67
N PRO A 63 14.80 5.76 7.88
CA PRO A 63 14.03 4.60 8.30
C PRO A 63 15.02 3.59 8.87
N SER A 64 14.90 3.27 10.15
CA SER A 64 15.76 2.28 10.77
C SER A 64 15.53 0.96 10.04
N GLU A 65 16.60 0.24 9.81
CA GLU A 65 16.68 -1.03 9.07
C GLU A 65 15.88 -2.18 9.72
N GLU A 66 15.03 -1.91 10.69
CA GLU A 66 14.19 -2.88 11.38
C GLU A 66 12.86 -3.06 10.66
N ALA A 67 12.89 -3.69 9.49
CA ALA A 67 11.69 -4.23 8.89
C ALA A 67 11.31 -5.54 9.60
N LEU A 68 10.03 -5.71 9.89
CA LEU A 68 9.49 -6.99 10.34
C LEU A 68 9.28 -7.89 9.12
N SER A 69 9.80 -9.11 9.17
CA SER A 69 9.48 -10.11 8.16
C SER A 69 8.09 -10.65 8.40
N GLY A 70 7.28 -10.70 7.34
CA GLY A 70 5.95 -11.29 7.31
C GLY A 70 5.77 -12.21 6.11
N LEU A 71 4.61 -12.83 6.03
CA LEU A 71 4.17 -13.63 4.89
C LEU A 71 2.85 -13.04 4.37
N GLN A 72 2.78 -12.84 3.08
CA GLN A 72 1.56 -12.47 2.38
C GLN A 72 0.99 -13.71 1.72
N TYR A 73 -0.28 -13.98 1.99
CA TYR A 73 -1.02 -15.08 1.38
C TYR A 73 -2.02 -14.53 0.36
N VAL A 74 -2.10 -15.16 -0.79
CA VAL A 74 -3.16 -14.94 -1.76
C VAL A 74 -4.18 -16.05 -1.59
N ILE A 75 -5.41 -15.65 -1.29
CA ILE A 75 -6.52 -16.57 -1.05
C ILE A 75 -7.45 -16.49 -2.25
N GLN A 76 -7.87 -17.64 -2.75
CA GLN A 76 -8.88 -17.71 -3.81
C GLN A 76 -10.25 -17.37 -3.19
N PRO A 77 -11.00 -16.41 -3.77
CA PRO A 77 -12.36 -16.14 -3.30
C PRO A 77 -13.25 -17.35 -3.60
N ASP A 78 -14.14 -17.69 -2.66
CA ASP A 78 -15.15 -18.71 -2.86
C ASP A 78 -16.07 -18.27 -4.00
N HIS A 79 -16.29 -19.15 -4.97
CA HIS A 79 -17.29 -18.93 -6.01
C HIS A 79 -18.66 -19.23 -5.40
N ALA A 80 -19.55 -18.24 -5.40
CA ALA A 80 -20.89 -18.30 -4.79
C ALA A 80 -21.84 -19.34 -5.44
N ASP A 81 -21.38 -20.10 -6.43
CA ASP A 81 -22.19 -21.09 -7.16
C ASP A 81 -22.03 -22.52 -6.64
N ASP A 82 -21.22 -22.75 -5.59
CA ASP A 82 -21.04 -24.07 -5.02
C ASP A 82 -21.86 -24.20 -3.73
N GLU A 83 -23.08 -24.76 -3.83
CA GLU A 83 -24.00 -24.99 -2.71
C GLU A 83 -23.42 -25.96 -1.64
N SER A 84 -22.20 -26.44 -1.81
CA SER A 84 -21.48 -27.35 -0.89
C SER A 84 -20.48 -26.65 0.02
N ALA A 85 -20.36 -25.29 -0.01
CA ALA A 85 -19.27 -24.54 0.59
C ALA A 85 -19.49 -24.10 2.05
N GLU A 86 -20.45 -24.66 2.78
CA GLU A 86 -20.72 -24.23 4.17
C GLU A 86 -19.58 -24.50 5.17
N ASP A 87 -18.50 -25.23 4.77
CA ASP A 87 -17.39 -25.58 5.67
C ASP A 87 -16.00 -25.65 4.96
N SER A 88 -15.84 -25.01 3.78
CA SER A 88 -14.56 -25.06 3.08
C SER A 88 -13.58 -24.03 3.63
N GLU A 89 -12.39 -24.49 4.08
CA GLU A 89 -11.28 -23.62 4.41
C GLU A 89 -10.81 -22.84 3.17
N PRO A 90 -10.46 -21.54 3.32
CA PRO A 90 -10.01 -20.73 2.20
C PRO A 90 -8.76 -21.31 1.54
N VAL A 91 -8.77 -21.51 0.23
CA VAL A 91 -7.66 -22.08 -0.53
C VAL A 91 -6.57 -21.03 -0.72
N ILE A 92 -5.38 -21.29 -0.16
CA ILE A 92 -4.19 -20.46 -0.38
C ILE A 92 -3.58 -20.84 -1.72
N VAL A 93 -3.54 -19.87 -2.67
CA VAL A 93 -2.99 -20.08 -4.02
C VAL A 93 -1.56 -19.57 -4.17
N ALA A 94 -1.12 -18.68 -3.30
CA ALA A 94 0.27 -18.20 -3.28
C ALA A 94 0.69 -17.74 -1.87
N GLU A 95 1.99 -17.87 -1.60
CA GLU A 95 2.66 -17.38 -0.40
C GLU A 95 3.91 -16.61 -0.83
N MET A 96 4.09 -15.40 -0.31
CA MET A 96 5.22 -14.54 -0.66
C MET A 96 5.78 -13.89 0.61
N PRO A 97 7.12 -13.72 0.70
CA PRO A 97 7.71 -12.94 1.78
C PRO A 97 7.32 -11.46 1.65
N GLU A 98 6.94 -10.84 2.76
CA GLU A 98 6.58 -9.43 2.85
C GLU A 98 7.43 -8.73 3.90
N GLU A 99 7.90 -7.52 3.61
CA GLU A 99 8.62 -6.68 4.58
C GLU A 99 7.69 -5.59 5.13
N ILE A 100 7.37 -5.68 6.42
CA ILE A 100 6.59 -4.66 7.11
C ILE A 100 7.53 -3.57 7.61
N ALA A 101 7.52 -2.43 6.96
CA ALA A 101 8.44 -1.32 7.23
C ALA A 101 8.07 -0.59 8.54
N THR A 102 9.08 -0.08 9.26
CA THR A 102 8.90 0.82 10.42
C THR A 102 8.79 2.27 9.93
N LEU A 103 7.61 2.87 10.07
CA LEU A 103 7.24 4.16 9.50
C LEU A 103 6.50 5.02 10.52
N SER A 104 6.43 6.33 10.28
CA SER A 104 5.38 7.17 10.85
C SER A 104 4.08 7.03 10.05
N VAL A 105 2.94 7.40 10.62
CA VAL A 105 1.63 7.37 9.93
C VAL A 105 1.68 8.17 8.61
N SER A 106 2.32 9.34 8.62
CA SER A 106 2.43 10.17 7.41
C SER A 106 3.29 9.55 6.32
N GLU A 107 4.35 8.80 6.68
CA GLU A 107 5.17 8.05 5.74
C GLU A 107 4.42 6.84 5.18
N ALA A 108 3.65 6.13 6.01
CA ALA A 108 2.81 5.01 5.60
C ALA A 108 1.73 5.46 4.58
N VAL A 109 1.00 6.55 4.88
CA VAL A 109 0.03 7.14 3.94
C VAL A 109 0.71 7.52 2.63
N MET A 110 1.88 8.16 2.69
CA MET A 110 2.60 8.56 1.50
C MET A 110 3.04 7.35 0.65
N ARG A 111 3.52 6.26 1.28
CA ARG A 111 3.88 5.03 0.56
C ARG A 111 2.67 4.38 -0.09
N MET A 112 1.56 4.31 0.62
CA MET A 112 0.29 3.81 0.11
C MET A 112 -0.16 4.58 -1.13
N ASP A 113 -0.15 5.93 -1.07
CA ASP A 113 -0.50 6.81 -2.20
C ASP A 113 0.43 6.62 -3.40
N LEU A 114 1.76 6.50 -3.15
CA LEU A 114 2.75 6.35 -4.22
C LEU A 114 2.65 5.00 -4.93
N ALA A 115 2.35 3.95 -4.18
CA ALA A 115 2.22 2.59 -4.71
C ALA A 115 0.80 2.30 -5.23
N ASP A 116 -0.13 3.27 -5.15
CA ASP A 116 -1.54 3.12 -5.53
C ASP A 116 -2.19 1.89 -4.85
N LEU A 117 -1.84 1.69 -3.57
CA LEU A 117 -2.35 0.59 -2.77
C LEU A 117 -3.65 0.98 -2.05
N PRO A 118 -4.62 0.09 -1.93
CA PRO A 118 -5.83 0.34 -1.17
C PRO A 118 -5.60 0.36 0.35
N VAL A 119 -4.56 -0.32 0.81
CA VAL A 119 -4.23 -0.53 2.23
C VAL A 119 -2.74 -0.74 2.39
N THR A 120 -2.19 -0.31 3.53
CA THR A 120 -0.79 -0.56 3.91
C THR A 120 -0.71 -0.86 5.41
N MET A 121 -0.09 -2.00 5.74
CA MET A 121 0.31 -2.33 7.10
C MET A 121 1.74 -1.84 7.34
N PHE A 122 2.00 -1.30 8.52
CA PHE A 122 3.33 -0.81 8.91
C PHE A 122 3.51 -0.95 10.43
N ARG A 123 4.76 -0.92 10.87
CA ARG A 123 5.10 -0.79 12.28
C ARG A 123 5.22 0.70 12.59
N ASP A 124 4.38 1.22 13.48
CA ASP A 124 4.50 2.63 13.87
C ASP A 124 5.79 2.87 14.64
N ARG A 125 6.56 3.86 14.20
CA ARG A 125 7.87 4.21 14.80
C ARG A 125 7.75 4.71 16.22
N ALA A 126 6.64 5.36 16.58
CA ALA A 126 6.46 5.94 17.89
C ALA A 126 6.04 4.89 18.93
N SER A 127 5.11 4.02 18.58
CA SER A 127 4.55 3.00 19.48
C SER A 127 5.22 1.62 19.35
N GLY A 128 5.91 1.35 18.23
CA GLY A 128 6.46 0.04 17.90
C GLY A 128 5.40 -1.01 17.52
N ARG A 129 4.12 -0.63 17.51
CA ARG A 129 2.99 -1.53 17.19
C ARG A 129 2.71 -1.60 15.71
N LEU A 130 2.07 -2.69 15.27
CA LEU A 130 1.54 -2.81 13.93
C LEU A 130 0.31 -1.93 13.77
N ASN A 131 0.29 -1.13 12.72
CA ASN A 131 -0.77 -0.21 12.38
C ASN A 131 -1.17 -0.40 10.92
N VAL A 132 -2.37 0.05 10.56
CA VAL A 132 -2.90 -0.03 9.21
C VAL A 132 -3.42 1.32 8.76
N VAL A 133 -3.06 1.74 7.55
CA VAL A 133 -3.71 2.87 6.85
C VAL A 133 -4.40 2.36 5.60
N TYR A 134 -5.54 2.95 5.22
CA TYR A 134 -6.32 2.50 4.07
C TYR A 134 -7.13 3.63 3.45
N HIS A 135 -7.42 3.53 2.16
CA HIS A 135 -8.32 4.43 1.47
C HIS A 135 -9.78 4.11 1.81
N ARG A 136 -10.51 5.13 2.25
CA ARG A 136 -11.94 5.04 2.50
C ARG A 136 -12.73 5.38 1.23
N SER A 137 -13.94 4.85 1.12
CA SER A 137 -14.84 5.15 0.01
C SER A 137 -15.29 6.61 -0.06
N ASP A 138 -15.20 7.36 1.06
CA ASP A 138 -15.51 8.78 1.15
C ASP A 138 -14.34 9.70 0.71
N GLY A 139 -13.22 9.12 0.23
CA GLY A 139 -12.02 9.84 -0.20
C GLY A 139 -11.05 10.22 0.92
N ASN A 140 -11.38 9.93 2.16
CA ASN A 140 -10.50 10.12 3.30
C ASN A 140 -9.55 8.92 3.49
N ILE A 141 -8.53 9.09 4.35
CA ILE A 141 -7.64 8.01 4.78
C ILE A 141 -8.11 7.53 6.16
N GLY A 142 -8.33 6.22 6.28
CA GLY A 142 -8.53 5.56 7.56
C GLY A 142 -7.20 5.15 8.17
N TRP A 143 -7.11 5.21 9.49
CA TRP A 143 -5.97 4.74 10.28
C TRP A 143 -6.48 3.88 11.43
N ILE A 144 -5.93 2.66 11.56
CA ILE A 144 -6.21 1.74 12.67
C ILE A 144 -4.93 1.63 13.49
N ASP A 145 -5.00 2.06 14.74
CA ASP A 145 -3.97 1.86 15.77
C ASP A 145 -4.54 0.85 16.80
N PRO A 146 -4.02 -0.39 16.86
CA PRO A 146 -4.43 -1.34 17.87
C PRO A 146 -4.00 -0.82 19.25
N SER A 147 -4.93 -0.26 20.01
CA SER A 147 -4.67 0.08 21.41
C SER A 147 -4.81 -1.16 22.28
N ASP A 148 -3.87 -1.38 23.20
CA ASP A 148 -4.05 -2.32 24.31
C ASP A 148 -5.15 -1.76 25.27
N GLN A 149 -6.38 -1.72 24.80
CA GLN A 149 -7.57 -1.58 25.64
C GLN A 149 -7.92 -2.97 26.20
N GLY A 150 -6.93 -3.59 26.85
CA GLY A 150 -7.06 -4.92 27.41
C GLY A 150 -6.78 -4.90 28.89
N THR A 151 -7.84 -5.01 29.70
CA THR A 151 -7.86 -5.30 31.14
C THR A 151 -7.48 -4.15 32.08
N GLU A 152 -8.37 -3.19 32.24
CA GLU A 152 -8.65 -2.78 33.60
C GLU A 152 -9.19 -4.01 34.35
N LYS A 153 -8.31 -4.66 35.10
CA LYS A 153 -8.72 -5.54 36.18
C LYS A 153 -9.46 -4.64 37.18
N THR A 154 -10.76 -4.78 37.23
CA THR A 154 -11.55 -4.44 38.39
C THR A 154 -11.07 -5.35 39.53
N GLU A 155 -10.13 -4.89 40.35
CA GLU A 155 -9.91 -5.45 41.65
C GLU A 155 -10.98 -4.86 42.58
N ASP A 156 -11.89 -5.70 42.96
CA ASP A 156 -12.79 -5.50 44.07
C ASP A 156 -12.19 -6.20 45.30
#